data_7c7dd647f0ebbfeda45e3d587b161058
#
_entry.id   7c7dd647f0ebbfeda45e3d587b161058
#
_cell.length_a   1.000
_cell.length_b   1.000
_cell.length_c   1.000
_cell.angle_alpha   90.00
_cell.angle_beta   90.00
_cell.angle_gamma   90.00
#
_symmetry.space_group_name_H-M   'P 1'
#
loop_
_entity.id
_entity.type
_entity.pdbx_description
1 polymer ?
#
loop_
_entity_poly.entity_id
_entity_poly.type
_entity_poly.pdbx_seq_one_letter_code
_entity_poly.pdbx_strand_id
1 'polypeptide(L)'
;MMNDLQIFNNEEFGQIRTVTIDNEPWFVGRDVAEALGYSEPRSAVSKKVDDTDKGVAEMETPSGKQNMTIISESGLYALIFGSKLDSAKRFKHWVTSEVLPSIRKNGNYQMMKQESSELSPQRQMLQG
;
A
#
# COMPACT_ATOMS: atom_id res chain seq x y z
N MET A 1 -2.34 -10.10 -18.86
CA MET A 1 -1.49 -9.39 -17.89
C MET A 1 -1.73 -9.87 -16.49
N MET A 2 -0.71 -10.23 -15.82
CA MET A 2 -0.83 -10.75 -14.47
C MET A 2 -0.57 -9.68 -13.45
N ASN A 3 -1.35 -9.68 -12.39
CA ASN A 3 -1.13 -8.80 -11.27
C ASN A 3 -0.18 -9.48 -10.30
N ASP A 4 0.79 -8.72 -9.84
CA ASP A 4 1.78 -9.26 -8.90
C ASP A 4 1.27 -9.07 -7.48
N LEU A 5 0.91 -10.18 -6.86
CA LEU A 5 0.47 -10.17 -5.47
C LEU A 5 1.68 -10.29 -4.56
N GLN A 6 1.78 -9.40 -3.61
CA GLN A 6 2.81 -9.46 -2.59
C GLN A 6 2.17 -9.30 -1.21
N ILE A 7 2.71 -10.00 -0.24
CA ILE A 7 2.18 -9.99 1.11
C ILE A 7 3.29 -9.53 2.05
N PHE A 8 2.98 -8.51 2.83
CA PHE A 8 3.94 -7.97 3.79
C PHE A 8 3.43 -8.21 5.20
N ASN A 9 4.30 -8.74 6.05
CA ASN A 9 3.95 -9.07 7.43
C ASN A 9 4.68 -8.15 8.38
N ASN A 10 3.99 -7.72 9.42
CA ASN A 10 4.56 -6.85 10.43
C ASN A 10 4.01 -7.27 11.78
N GLU A 11 4.86 -7.31 12.79
CA GLU A 11 4.42 -7.78 14.11
C GLU A 11 3.36 -6.87 14.70
N GLU A 12 3.46 -5.59 14.45
CA GLU A 12 2.49 -4.64 14.99
C GLU A 12 1.22 -4.56 14.16
N PHE A 13 1.34 -4.61 12.84
CA PHE A 13 0.21 -4.30 11.96
C PHE A 13 -0.39 -5.50 11.27
N GLY A 14 0.22 -6.66 11.42
CA GLY A 14 -0.30 -7.87 10.80
C GLY A 14 0.05 -7.94 9.32
N GLN A 15 -0.83 -8.52 8.56
CA GLN A 15 -0.59 -8.83 7.17
C GLN A 15 -1.23 -7.79 6.26
N ILE A 16 -0.44 -7.27 5.34
CA ILE A 16 -0.94 -6.32 4.34
C ILE A 16 -0.71 -6.93 2.97
N ARG A 17 -1.78 -7.13 2.21
CA ARG A 17 -1.71 -7.67 0.86
C ARG A 17 -1.70 -6.53 -0.14
N THR A 18 -0.86 -6.67 -1.15
CA THR A 18 -0.70 -5.64 -2.17
C THR A 18 -0.72 -6.27 -3.54
N VAL A 19 -1.09 -5.48 -4.53
CA VAL A 19 -1.09 -5.89 -5.93
C VAL A 19 -0.42 -4.79 -6.72
N THR A 20 0.37 -5.16 -7.72
CA THR A 20 0.93 -4.17 -8.64
C THR A 20 0.15 -4.23 -9.94
N ILE A 21 -0.44 -3.11 -10.34
CA ILE A 21 -1.22 -3.02 -11.56
C ILE A 21 -0.68 -1.82 -12.35
N ASP A 22 -0.26 -2.07 -13.59
CA ASP A 22 0.29 -1.01 -14.45
C ASP A 22 1.42 -0.26 -13.76
N ASN A 23 2.29 -1.03 -13.08
CA ASN A 23 3.46 -0.49 -12.37
C ASN A 23 3.13 0.37 -11.17
N GLU A 24 1.89 0.33 -10.70
CA GLU A 24 1.50 1.11 -9.54
C GLU A 24 1.09 0.18 -8.41
N PRO A 25 1.45 0.53 -7.18
CA PRO A 25 1.06 -0.30 -6.03
C PRO A 25 -0.39 -0.05 -5.65
N TRP A 26 -1.09 -1.13 -5.36
CA TRP A 26 -2.45 -1.08 -4.83
C TRP A 26 -2.49 -1.94 -3.58
N PHE A 27 -3.26 -1.53 -2.60
CA PHE A 27 -3.32 -2.19 -1.30
C PHE A 27 -4.72 -2.70 -1.06
N VAL A 28 -4.84 -3.87 -0.39
CA VAL A 28 -6.15 -4.34 0.02
C VAL A 28 -6.65 -3.37 1.09
N GLY A 29 -7.73 -2.67 0.78
CA GLY A 29 -8.21 -1.60 1.64
C GLY A 29 -8.54 -2.07 3.05
N ARG A 30 -9.17 -3.24 3.15
CA ARG A 30 -9.53 -3.79 4.44
C ARG A 30 -8.30 -4.05 5.31
N ASP A 31 -7.23 -4.57 4.73
CA ASP A 31 -6.02 -4.84 5.50
C ASP A 31 -5.45 -3.55 6.07
N VAL A 32 -5.41 -2.51 5.26
CA VAL A 32 -4.89 -1.22 5.68
C VAL A 32 -5.76 -0.63 6.78
N ALA A 33 -7.08 -0.66 6.60
CA ALA A 33 -7.97 -0.08 7.59
C ALA A 33 -7.90 -0.84 8.91
N GLU A 34 -7.78 -2.15 8.86
CA GLU A 34 -7.62 -2.93 10.09
C GLU A 34 -6.32 -2.57 10.80
N ALA A 35 -5.24 -2.45 10.04
CA ALA A 35 -3.94 -2.10 10.62
C ALA A 35 -3.98 -0.73 11.28
N LEU A 36 -4.78 0.18 10.74
CA LEU A 36 -4.89 1.53 11.28
C LEU A 36 -5.93 1.67 12.37
N GLY A 37 -6.54 0.57 12.79
CA GLY A 37 -7.41 0.58 13.96
C GLY A 37 -8.84 0.99 13.70
N TYR A 38 -9.27 1.01 12.45
CA TYR A 38 -10.68 1.31 12.18
C TYR A 38 -11.54 0.13 12.60
N SER A 39 -12.57 0.42 13.39
CA SER A 39 -13.44 -0.65 13.90
C SER A 39 -14.31 -1.26 12.81
N GLU A 40 -14.59 -0.50 11.77
CA GLU A 40 -15.35 -0.99 10.63
C GLU A 40 -14.55 -0.75 9.36
N PRO A 41 -13.63 -1.65 9.05
CA PRO A 41 -12.69 -1.41 7.95
C PRO A 41 -13.35 -1.16 6.60
N ARG A 42 -14.37 -1.92 6.26
CA ARG A 42 -15.02 -1.73 4.96
C ARG A 42 -15.69 -0.37 4.87
N SER A 43 -16.31 0.04 5.97
CA SER A 43 -16.98 1.33 6.02
C SER A 43 -15.96 2.45 5.91
N ALA A 44 -14.82 2.29 6.58
CA ALA A 44 -13.77 3.32 6.52
C ALA A 44 -13.27 3.49 5.09
N VAL A 45 -13.02 2.39 4.39
CA VAL A 45 -12.58 2.46 3.00
C VAL A 45 -13.65 3.16 2.15
N SER A 46 -14.91 2.76 2.33
CA SER A 46 -15.99 3.32 1.54
C SER A 46 -16.14 4.83 1.75
N LYS A 47 -15.97 5.28 2.98
CA LYS A 47 -16.24 6.68 3.32
C LYS A 47 -15.05 7.60 3.18
N LYS A 48 -13.85 7.09 3.41
CA LYS A 48 -12.67 7.95 3.48
C LYS A 48 -11.81 7.93 2.25
N VAL A 49 -11.97 6.93 1.38
CA VAL A 49 -11.18 6.82 0.17
C VAL A 49 -12.02 7.25 -1.01
N ASP A 50 -11.48 8.15 -1.82
CA ASP A 50 -12.15 8.66 -3.00
C ASP A 50 -12.41 7.51 -3.97
N ASP A 51 -13.52 7.57 -4.69
CA ASP A 51 -13.84 6.52 -5.66
C ASP A 51 -12.75 6.35 -6.71
N THR A 52 -12.08 7.43 -7.08
CA THR A 52 -10.99 7.36 -8.06
C THR A 52 -9.76 6.64 -7.52
N ASP A 53 -9.69 6.45 -6.20
CA ASP A 53 -8.58 5.77 -5.56
C ASP A 53 -8.93 4.35 -5.15
N LYS A 54 -10.05 3.82 -5.63
CA LYS A 54 -10.50 2.48 -5.31
C LYS A 54 -10.62 1.64 -6.58
N GLY A 55 -10.45 0.35 -6.42
CA GLY A 55 -10.64 -0.60 -7.48
C GLY A 55 -11.01 -1.95 -6.88
N VAL A 56 -11.11 -2.95 -7.75
CA VAL A 56 -11.40 -4.31 -7.33
C VAL A 56 -10.40 -5.24 -7.97
N ALA A 57 -9.86 -6.16 -7.19
CA ALA A 57 -8.96 -7.17 -7.71
C ALA A 57 -9.39 -8.53 -7.20
N GLU A 58 -9.29 -9.54 -8.06
CA GLU A 58 -9.55 -10.90 -7.68
C GLU A 58 -8.28 -11.48 -7.07
N MET A 59 -8.41 -12.10 -5.90
CA MET A 59 -7.26 -12.65 -5.21
C MET A 59 -7.55 -14.05 -4.73
N GLU A 60 -6.51 -14.89 -4.74
CA GLU A 60 -6.58 -16.21 -4.15
C GLU A 60 -6.53 -16.07 -2.64
N THR A 61 -7.44 -16.74 -1.97
CA THR A 61 -7.45 -16.80 -0.52
C THR A 61 -7.61 -18.25 -0.10
N PRO A 62 -7.37 -18.56 1.18
CA PRO A 62 -7.61 -19.94 1.64
C PRO A 62 -9.03 -20.42 1.40
N SER A 63 -9.99 -19.50 1.31
CA SER A 63 -11.39 -19.84 1.01
C SER A 63 -11.70 -19.89 -0.47
N GLY A 64 -10.70 -19.68 -1.34
CA GLY A 64 -10.90 -19.63 -2.77
C GLY A 64 -10.69 -18.23 -3.30
N LYS A 65 -11.08 -18.01 -4.55
CA LYS A 65 -10.90 -16.70 -5.16
C LYS A 65 -11.95 -15.74 -4.66
N GLN A 66 -11.54 -14.53 -4.33
CA GLN A 66 -12.44 -13.49 -3.85
C GLN A 66 -12.10 -12.16 -4.49
N ASN A 67 -13.13 -11.37 -4.74
CA ASN A 67 -12.94 -9.99 -5.20
C ASN A 67 -12.73 -9.10 -3.99
N MET A 68 -11.67 -8.33 -4.01
CA MET A 68 -11.33 -7.46 -2.90
C MET A 68 -11.22 -6.03 -3.36
N THR A 69 -11.70 -5.12 -2.52
CA THR A 69 -11.53 -3.69 -2.77
C THR A 69 -10.07 -3.34 -2.53
N ILE A 70 -9.44 -2.73 -3.51
CA ILE A 70 -8.07 -2.27 -3.41
C ILE A 70 -8.05 -0.76 -3.48
N ILE A 71 -7.03 -0.17 -2.87
CA ILE A 71 -6.89 1.28 -2.84
C ILE A 71 -5.50 1.66 -3.34
N SER A 72 -5.44 2.83 -3.98
CA SER A 72 -4.19 3.36 -4.48
C SER A 72 -3.34 3.89 -3.33
N GLU A 73 -2.14 4.33 -3.67
CA GLU A 73 -1.28 4.97 -2.68
C GLU A 73 -1.95 6.20 -2.08
N SER A 74 -2.65 6.97 -2.89
CA SER A 74 -3.38 8.13 -2.40
C SER A 74 -4.47 7.72 -1.42
N GLY A 75 -5.18 6.62 -1.73
CA GLY A 75 -6.19 6.11 -0.82
C GLY A 75 -5.59 5.61 0.48
N LEU A 76 -4.41 5.01 0.41
CA LEU A 76 -3.68 4.59 1.58
C LEU A 76 -3.43 5.77 2.52
N TYR A 77 -2.94 6.89 1.96
CA TYR A 77 -2.64 8.05 2.79
C TYR A 77 -3.91 8.68 3.37
N ALA A 78 -5.02 8.61 2.63
CA ALA A 78 -6.28 9.10 3.17
C ALA A 78 -6.68 8.35 4.44
N LEU A 79 -6.50 7.03 4.44
CA LEU A 79 -6.80 6.24 5.62
C LEU A 79 -5.83 6.53 6.76
N ILE A 80 -4.55 6.71 6.44
CA ILE A 80 -3.56 7.05 7.45
C ILE A 80 -3.92 8.39 8.11
N PHE A 81 -4.25 9.37 7.28
CA PHE A 81 -4.57 10.70 7.78
C PHE A 81 -5.81 10.67 8.68
N GLY A 82 -6.78 9.84 8.33
CA GLY A 82 -8.02 9.76 9.11
C GLY A 82 -7.92 8.90 10.37
N SER A 83 -6.81 8.20 10.56
CA SER A 83 -6.65 7.35 11.74
C SER A 83 -6.32 8.22 12.96
N LYS A 84 -6.90 7.84 14.10
CA LYS A 84 -6.66 8.56 15.35
C LYS A 84 -5.63 7.89 16.24
N LEU A 85 -5.07 6.80 15.77
CA LEU A 85 -4.07 6.07 16.55
C LEU A 85 -2.69 6.68 16.37
N ASP A 86 -1.93 6.70 17.45
CA ASP A 86 -0.53 7.12 17.36
C ASP A 86 0.25 6.19 16.44
N SER A 87 -0.14 4.93 16.40
CA SER A 87 0.55 3.95 15.56
C SER A 87 0.42 4.25 14.07
N ALA A 88 -0.48 5.17 13.68
CA ALA A 88 -0.60 5.52 12.27
C ALA A 88 0.71 6.09 11.73
N LYS A 89 1.46 6.81 12.56
CA LYS A 89 2.75 7.33 12.12
C LYS A 89 3.76 6.22 11.89
N ARG A 90 3.76 5.21 12.74
CA ARG A 90 4.64 4.06 12.55
C ARG A 90 4.24 3.26 11.33
N PHE A 91 2.93 3.13 11.11
CA PHE A 91 2.43 2.44 9.93
C PHE A 91 2.90 3.16 8.66
N LYS A 92 2.75 4.48 8.63
CA LYS A 92 3.20 5.26 7.48
C LYS A 92 4.69 5.08 7.25
N HIS A 93 5.46 5.11 8.33
CA HIS A 93 6.90 4.93 8.22
C HIS A 93 7.26 3.55 7.66
N TRP A 94 6.59 2.52 8.16
CA TRP A 94 6.84 1.16 7.67
C TRP A 94 6.51 1.04 6.19
N VAL A 95 5.35 1.57 5.78
CA VAL A 95 4.94 1.49 4.39
C VAL A 95 5.91 2.24 3.49
N THR A 96 6.30 3.45 3.88
CA THR A 96 7.15 4.26 3.01
C THR A 96 8.59 3.79 3.00
N SER A 97 9.06 3.18 4.09
CA SER A 97 10.47 2.77 4.15
C SER A 97 10.69 1.32 3.74
N GLU A 98 9.67 0.46 3.80
CA GLU A 98 9.85 -0.95 3.49
C GLU A 98 8.90 -1.49 2.44
N VAL A 99 7.61 -1.23 2.60
CA VAL A 99 6.62 -1.83 1.70
C VAL A 99 6.70 -1.26 0.30
N LEU A 100 6.62 0.05 0.18
CA LEU A 100 6.66 0.69 -1.13
C LEU A 100 7.98 0.47 -1.85
N PRO A 101 9.13 0.62 -1.18
CA PRO A 101 10.39 0.33 -1.86
C PRO A 101 10.47 -1.11 -2.34
N SER A 102 9.95 -2.07 -1.57
CA SER A 102 9.98 -3.47 -1.98
C SER A 102 9.12 -3.70 -3.21
N ILE A 103 7.95 -3.07 -3.28
CA ILE A 103 7.09 -3.20 -4.43
C ILE A 103 7.78 -2.61 -5.67
N ARG A 104 8.36 -1.43 -5.53
CA ARG A 104 9.02 -0.77 -6.65
C ARG A 104 10.23 -1.54 -7.12
N LYS A 105 10.96 -2.14 -6.19
CA LYS A 105 12.14 -2.90 -6.53
C LYS A 105 11.79 -4.14 -7.35
N ASN A 106 10.68 -4.78 -7.02
CA ASN A 106 10.28 -6.02 -7.68
C ASN A 106 9.47 -5.79 -8.93
N GLY A 107 9.08 -4.55 -9.22
CA GLY A 107 8.39 -4.23 -10.45
C GLY A 107 9.37 -3.78 -11.50
N ASN A 108 8.98 -2.81 -12.30
CA ASN A 108 9.84 -2.27 -13.33
C ASN A 108 10.64 -1.08 -12.87
N TYR A 109 10.64 -0.85 -11.61
CA TYR A 109 11.25 0.33 -11.08
C TYR A 109 12.73 0.44 -11.40
N GLN A 110 13.43 -0.68 -11.43
CA GLN A 110 14.85 -0.66 -11.69
C GLN A 110 15.20 -0.06 -13.03
N MET A 111 14.28 0.03 -13.92
CA MET A 111 14.54 0.67 -15.19
C MET A 111 14.80 2.14 -15.04
N MET A 112 14.39 2.66 -13.93
CA MET A 112 14.47 4.10 -13.71
C MET A 112 15.73 4.51 -13.02
N LYS A 113 16.52 3.61 -12.70
CA LYS A 113 17.56 3.94 -11.88
C LYS A 113 18.49 4.86 -12.40
N GLN A 114 18.37 5.39 -12.42
CA GLN A 114 18.96 6.34 -12.64
C GLN A 114 18.62 7.50 -12.11
N GLU A 115 18.04 7.30 -11.97
CA GLU A 115 17.79 8.12 -11.25
C GLU A 115 17.62 8.61 -10.53
N SER A 116 17.62 8.73 -10.47
CA SER A 116 17.55 9.20 -9.41
C SER A 116 17.41 9.55 -8.72
N SER A 117 17.44 9.60 -8.82
CA SER A 117 17.52 9.93 -7.75
C SER A 117 17.25 10.24 -7.18
N GLU A 118 17.18 10.30 -7.44
CA GLU A 118 17.31 10.59 -6.49
C GLU A 118 17.06 10.91 -5.83
N LEU A 119 16.97 10.89 -6.31
CA LEU A 119 17.19 11.20 -5.32
C LEU A 119 17.08 11.43 -4.65
N SER A 120 16.99 11.54 -4.98
CA SER A 120 17.40 11.73 -3.99
C SER A 120 17.42 11.90 -3.50
N PRO A 121 17.30 11.90 -3.72
CA PRO A 121 17.77 12.13 -2.87
C PRO A 121 17.71 12.18 -2.35
N GLN A 122 17.55 12.34 -2.91
CA GLN A 122 18.08 12.38 -2.17
C GLN A 122 18.10 12.43 -1.62
N ARG A 123 17.99 12.68 -2.30
CA ARG A 123 18.63 12.68 -1.70
C ARG A 123 18.89 12.67 -1.49
N GLN A 124 18.69 12.68 -2.16
CA GLN A 124 19.46 12.64 -1.80
C GLN A 124 19.72 12.77 -1.58
N MET A 125 19.68 13.05 -2.20
CA MET A 125 20.38 13.09 -1.87
C MET A 125 20.73 13.08 -1.68
N LEU A 126 20.78 13.23 -2.33
CA LEU A 126 21.46 13.12 -2.06
C LEU A 126 21.64 12.83 -1.86
N GLN A 127 21.62 12.92 -2.30
CA GLN A 127 21.97 12.59 -1.99
C GLN A 127 21.81 12.35 -1.64
N GLY A 128 21.69 12.22 -2.55
CA GLY A 128 21.63 11.96 -1.96
C GLY A 128 21.62 11.77 -1.80
#